data_34a0c9d327d3089d22b734797995cb03
#
_entry.id   34a0c9d327d3089d22b734797995cb03
#
_cell.length_a   1.000
_cell.length_b   1.000
_cell.length_c   1.000
_cell.angle_alpha   90.00
_cell.angle_beta   90.00
_cell.angle_gamma   90.00
#
_symmetry.space_group_name_H-M   'P 1'
#
loop_
_entity.id
_entity.type
_entity.pdbx_description
1 polymer ?
#
loop_
_entity_poly.entity_id
_entity_poly.type
_entity_poly.pdbx_seq_one_letter_code
_entity_poly.pdbx_strand_id
1 'polypeptide(L)'
;NTPTPYWDSLLATYPHSQLQASGENVGLPDGQMGNSEVGHLNIGAGRIVYQDLVKINRACADNSIMKNPGIVSAFSYAKENGKNIHFMGLTSNGGVHSSFDHLFKLCDIAKEYGVDNTFVHCFMDGRDTDPKSGKGFIEQLTAHCEKSAGKIASIVGRFYAMDRDKRWE
;
A
#
# COMPACT_ATOMS: atom_id res chain seq x y z
N ASN A 1 -1.87 -4.49 40.01
CA ASN A 1 -0.46 -4.33 39.71
C ASN A 1 0.33 -5.38 40.48
N THR A 2 1.10 -6.20 39.78
CA THR A 2 1.95 -7.23 40.40
C THR A 2 3.28 -6.60 40.75
N PRO A 3 3.82 -6.72 41.95
CA PRO A 3 5.14 -6.24 42.32
C PRO A 3 6.23 -6.96 41.50
N THR A 4 7.22 -6.22 41.03
CA THR A 4 8.32 -6.74 40.22
C THR A 4 9.69 -6.37 40.82
N PRO A 5 9.97 -6.70 42.08
CA PRO A 5 11.12 -6.17 42.82
C PRO A 5 12.47 -6.55 42.20
N TYR A 6 12.58 -7.73 41.61
CA TYR A 6 13.81 -8.14 40.92
C TYR A 6 14.02 -7.33 39.61
N TRP A 7 12.97 -7.18 38.80
CA TRP A 7 13.01 -6.35 37.59
C TRP A 7 13.36 -4.89 37.91
N ASP A 8 12.72 -4.35 38.93
CA ASP A 8 12.96 -2.97 39.37
C ASP A 8 14.44 -2.79 39.84
N SER A 9 15.00 -3.78 40.52
CA SER A 9 16.41 -3.77 40.91
C SER A 9 17.38 -3.83 39.73
N LEU A 10 17.05 -4.57 38.68
CA LEU A 10 17.83 -4.60 37.44
C LEU A 10 17.85 -3.24 36.73
N LEU A 11 16.69 -2.60 36.59
CA LEU A 11 16.57 -1.26 35.99
C LEU A 11 17.32 -0.20 36.81
N ALA A 12 17.37 -0.31 38.13
CA ALA A 12 18.09 0.61 39.00
C ALA A 12 19.63 0.42 38.98
N THR A 13 20.08 -0.81 38.73
CA THR A 13 21.50 -1.19 38.91
C THR A 13 22.29 -1.23 37.59
N TYR A 14 21.65 -1.65 36.51
CA TYR A 14 22.33 -1.92 35.24
C TYR A 14 21.92 -0.93 34.15
N PRO A 15 22.84 -0.64 33.19
CA PRO A 15 22.48 0.12 31.99
C PRO A 15 21.33 -0.55 31.20
N HIS A 16 20.37 0.22 30.79
CA HIS A 16 19.25 -0.26 30.00
C HIS A 16 18.85 0.74 28.92
N SER A 17 18.14 0.29 27.93
CA SER A 17 17.61 1.12 26.86
C SER A 17 16.20 0.67 26.49
N GLN A 18 15.47 1.51 25.76
CA GLN A 18 14.15 1.21 25.23
C GLN A 18 14.23 1.13 23.71
N LEU A 19 13.52 0.17 23.14
CA LEU A 19 13.34 0.03 21.71
C LEU A 19 11.91 0.44 21.33
N GLN A 20 11.79 1.12 20.20
CA GLN A 20 10.48 1.36 19.60
C GLN A 20 9.92 0.04 19.05
N ALA A 21 8.62 -0.19 19.26
CA ALA A 21 7.98 -1.46 18.93
C ALA A 21 6.81 -1.31 17.95
N SER A 22 6.68 -0.16 17.27
CA SER A 22 5.57 0.12 16.36
C SER A 22 5.98 1.02 15.20
N GLY A 23 5.14 1.10 14.20
CA GLY A 23 5.28 2.00 13.07
C GLY A 23 6.56 1.76 12.26
N GLU A 24 7.08 2.79 11.63
CA GLU A 24 8.26 2.70 10.78
C GLU A 24 9.53 2.26 11.52
N ASN A 25 9.57 2.42 12.84
CA ASN A 25 10.70 1.93 13.66
C ASN A 25 10.84 0.40 13.65
N VAL A 26 9.81 -0.31 13.25
CA VAL A 26 9.83 -1.76 13.05
C VAL A 26 9.48 -2.18 11.62
N GLY A 27 9.46 -1.23 10.70
CA GLY A 27 9.21 -1.49 9.28
C GLY A 27 7.74 -1.58 8.88
N LEU A 28 6.82 -1.13 9.73
CA LEU A 28 5.38 -1.06 9.49
C LEU A 28 4.95 0.38 9.21
N PRO A 29 3.77 0.61 8.60
CA PRO A 29 3.21 1.95 8.48
C PRO A 29 3.05 2.64 9.84
N ASP A 30 3.15 3.97 9.87
CA ASP A 30 2.93 4.74 11.08
C ASP A 30 1.54 4.48 11.69
N GLY A 31 1.50 4.44 13.02
CA GLY A 31 0.29 4.11 13.78
C GLY A 31 -0.02 2.61 13.87
N GLN A 32 0.68 1.76 13.15
CA GLN A 32 0.47 0.32 13.23
C GLN A 32 1.31 -0.29 14.35
N MET A 33 0.67 -1.05 15.22
CA MET A 33 1.33 -1.77 16.31
C MET A 33 2.22 -2.89 15.76
N GLY A 34 3.41 -3.07 16.34
CA GLY A 34 4.30 -4.17 16.02
C GLY A 34 3.70 -5.54 16.32
N ASN A 35 4.29 -6.55 15.72
CA ASN A 35 3.91 -7.94 15.91
C ASN A 35 5.15 -8.84 15.99
N SER A 36 4.95 -10.11 16.30
CA SER A 36 6.04 -11.08 16.48
C SER A 36 6.88 -11.26 15.22
N GLU A 37 6.27 -11.25 14.04
CA GLU A 37 6.97 -11.44 12.78
C GLU A 37 7.99 -10.33 12.51
N VAL A 38 7.55 -9.08 12.52
CA VAL A 38 8.46 -7.94 12.27
C VAL A 38 9.48 -7.78 13.38
N GLY A 39 9.13 -8.06 14.65
CA GLY A 39 10.05 -7.99 15.78
C GLY A 39 11.21 -8.99 15.63
N HIS A 40 10.91 -10.25 15.39
CA HIS A 40 11.94 -11.28 15.18
C HIS A 40 12.77 -11.02 13.92
N LEU A 41 12.13 -10.55 12.85
CA LEU A 41 12.83 -10.22 11.60
C LEU A 41 13.86 -9.09 11.82
N ASN A 42 13.47 -8.03 12.53
CA ASN A 42 14.37 -6.90 12.82
C ASN A 42 15.52 -7.30 13.75
N ILE A 43 15.24 -8.09 14.79
CA ILE A 43 16.26 -8.62 15.71
C ILE A 43 17.25 -9.51 14.94
N GLY A 44 16.75 -10.43 14.13
CA GLY A 44 17.60 -11.33 13.35
C GLY A 44 18.43 -10.63 12.27
N ALA A 45 17.90 -9.57 11.67
CA ALA A 45 18.58 -8.79 10.65
C ALA A 45 19.55 -7.73 11.24
N GLY A 46 19.44 -7.39 12.52
CA GLY A 46 20.19 -6.30 13.15
C GLY A 46 19.91 -4.91 12.57
N ARG A 47 18.76 -4.73 11.91
CA ARG A 47 18.32 -3.48 11.28
C ARG A 47 16.81 -3.48 11.07
N ILE A 48 16.25 -2.31 10.78
CA ILE A 48 14.85 -2.21 10.38
C ILE A 48 14.66 -2.87 9.00
N VAL A 49 13.76 -3.84 8.92
CA VAL A 49 13.33 -4.48 7.68
C VAL A 49 11.96 -3.95 7.31
N TYR A 50 11.92 -3.01 6.38
CA TYR A 50 10.66 -2.42 5.93
C TYR A 50 9.80 -3.42 5.19
N GLN A 51 8.53 -3.50 5.57
CA GLN A 51 7.50 -4.27 4.87
C GLN A 51 7.21 -3.63 3.49
N ASP A 52 6.67 -4.42 2.57
CA ASP A 52 6.50 -3.97 1.18
C ASP A 52 5.60 -2.74 1.07
N LEU A 53 4.54 -2.65 1.88
CA LEU A 53 3.70 -1.47 1.93
C LEU A 53 4.50 -0.20 2.25
N VAL A 54 5.39 -0.25 3.26
CA VAL A 54 6.23 0.90 3.63
C VAL A 54 7.26 1.23 2.54
N LYS A 55 7.86 0.20 1.92
CA LYS A 55 8.78 0.41 0.78
C LYS A 55 8.11 1.13 -0.37
N ILE A 56 6.89 0.70 -0.73
CA ILE A 56 6.12 1.32 -1.82
C ILE A 56 5.68 2.73 -1.43
N ASN A 57 5.18 2.94 -0.20
CA ASN A 57 4.83 4.26 0.31
C ASN A 57 5.99 5.25 0.17
N ARG A 58 7.18 4.84 0.60
CA ARG A 58 8.40 5.66 0.48
C ARG A 58 8.77 5.93 -0.98
N ALA A 59 8.72 4.89 -1.82
CA ALA A 59 9.01 5.03 -3.24
C ALA A 59 8.01 5.94 -3.97
N CYS A 60 6.75 5.97 -3.52
CA CYS A 60 5.76 6.93 -4.02
C CYS A 60 6.04 8.35 -3.53
N ALA A 61 6.44 8.51 -2.27
CA ALA A 61 6.70 9.82 -1.66
C ALA A 61 7.94 10.51 -2.24
N ASP A 62 9.02 9.76 -2.47
CA ASP A 62 10.27 10.29 -3.03
C ASP A 62 10.37 10.19 -4.56
N ASN A 63 9.32 9.76 -5.23
CA ASN A 63 9.24 9.50 -6.67
C ASN A 63 10.19 8.41 -7.21
N SER A 64 10.87 7.66 -6.36
CA SER A 64 11.79 6.60 -6.83
C SER A 64 11.05 5.45 -7.52
N ILE A 65 9.76 5.29 -7.27
CA ILE A 65 8.89 4.32 -7.96
C ILE A 65 8.91 4.52 -9.48
N MET A 66 9.06 5.74 -9.97
CA MET A 66 9.16 6.06 -11.40
C MET A 66 10.44 5.49 -12.04
N LYS A 67 11.44 5.14 -11.23
CA LYS A 67 12.69 4.53 -11.70
C LYS A 67 12.65 3.00 -11.66
N ASN A 68 11.55 2.41 -11.19
CA ASN A 68 11.40 0.96 -11.18
C ASN A 68 11.41 0.42 -12.61
N PRO A 69 12.31 -0.52 -12.95
CA PRO A 69 12.48 -1.00 -14.33
C PRO A 69 11.20 -1.57 -14.94
N GLY A 70 10.37 -2.24 -14.16
CA GLY A 70 9.09 -2.79 -14.63
C GLY A 70 8.09 -1.68 -14.99
N ILE A 71 8.01 -0.64 -14.16
CA ILE A 71 7.15 0.53 -14.43
C ILE A 71 7.64 1.26 -15.66
N VAL A 72 8.94 1.61 -15.72
CA VAL A 72 9.54 2.28 -16.88
C VAL A 72 9.27 1.50 -18.16
N SER A 73 9.52 0.19 -18.16
CA SER A 73 9.30 -0.66 -19.34
C SER A 73 7.84 -0.68 -19.78
N ALA A 74 6.90 -0.83 -18.86
CA ALA A 74 5.47 -0.88 -19.18
C ALA A 74 4.96 0.44 -19.77
N PHE A 75 5.31 1.56 -19.15
CA PHE A 75 4.87 2.87 -19.62
C PHE A 75 5.53 3.29 -20.93
N SER A 76 6.84 3.02 -21.08
CA SER A 76 7.54 3.28 -22.34
C SER A 76 6.96 2.45 -23.49
N TYR A 77 6.75 1.14 -23.26
CA TYR A 77 6.13 0.27 -24.25
C TYR A 77 4.74 0.76 -24.68
N ALA A 78 3.89 1.12 -23.71
CA ALA A 78 2.54 1.61 -24.00
C ALA A 78 2.57 2.90 -24.84
N LYS A 79 3.44 3.84 -24.47
CA LYS A 79 3.60 5.10 -25.18
C LYS A 79 4.12 4.90 -26.61
N GLU A 80 5.21 4.16 -26.78
CA GLU A 80 5.87 3.95 -28.05
C GLU A 80 5.00 3.17 -29.06
N ASN A 81 4.17 2.27 -28.55
CA ASN A 81 3.33 1.39 -29.38
C ASN A 81 1.86 1.80 -29.40
N GLY A 82 1.49 2.95 -28.81
CA GLY A 82 0.10 3.42 -28.76
C GLY A 82 -0.84 2.43 -28.04
N LYS A 83 -0.38 1.76 -26.99
CA LYS A 83 -1.13 0.75 -26.24
C LYS A 83 -1.78 1.34 -25.00
N ASN A 84 -2.80 0.64 -24.51
CA ASN A 84 -3.47 0.98 -23.27
C ASN A 84 -2.70 0.45 -22.07
N ILE A 85 -2.77 1.18 -20.95
CA ILE A 85 -2.39 0.69 -19.64
C ILE A 85 -3.65 0.41 -18.82
N HIS A 86 -3.68 -0.72 -18.13
CA HIS A 86 -4.77 -1.11 -17.27
C HIS A 86 -4.26 -1.36 -15.85
N PHE A 87 -4.78 -0.60 -14.88
CA PHE A 87 -4.58 -0.85 -13.46
C PHE A 87 -5.76 -1.63 -12.92
N MET A 88 -5.51 -2.61 -12.08
CA MET A 88 -6.56 -3.38 -11.42
C MET A 88 -6.19 -3.68 -9.97
N GLY A 89 -7.15 -3.60 -9.08
CA GLY A 89 -6.95 -3.88 -7.65
C GLY A 89 -8.03 -3.30 -6.76
N LEU A 90 -7.89 -3.53 -5.46
CA LEU A 90 -8.79 -2.94 -4.48
C LEU A 90 -8.64 -1.42 -4.46
N THR A 91 -9.76 -0.74 -4.65
CA THR A 91 -9.84 0.72 -4.67
C THR A 91 -10.35 1.21 -3.32
N SER A 92 -9.45 1.20 -2.34
CA SER A 92 -9.72 1.62 -0.96
C SER A 92 -8.45 2.08 -0.25
N ASN A 93 -8.62 2.64 0.94
CA ASN A 93 -7.53 3.02 1.84
C ASN A 93 -7.19 1.95 2.88
N GLY A 94 -7.68 0.72 2.74
CA GLY A 94 -7.46 -0.36 3.70
C GLY A 94 -5.99 -0.79 3.85
N GLY A 95 -5.19 -0.67 2.80
CA GLY A 95 -3.74 -0.90 2.85
C GLY A 95 -3.31 -2.37 3.02
N VAL A 96 -4.25 -3.32 3.00
CA VAL A 96 -3.95 -4.75 3.19
C VAL A 96 -3.48 -5.39 1.88
N HIS A 97 -4.21 -5.19 0.79
CA HIS A 97 -3.91 -5.77 -0.52
C HIS A 97 -3.51 -4.72 -1.55
N SER A 98 -3.93 -3.49 -1.38
CA SER A 98 -3.57 -2.34 -2.19
C SER A 98 -3.74 -1.04 -1.39
N SER A 99 -3.20 0.04 -1.90
CA SER A 99 -3.36 1.38 -1.32
C SER A 99 -3.85 2.35 -2.38
N PHE A 100 -4.82 3.17 -2.01
CA PHE A 100 -5.39 4.20 -2.85
C PHE A 100 -4.33 5.22 -3.31
N ASP A 101 -3.41 5.58 -2.42
CA ASP A 101 -2.31 6.52 -2.72
C ASP A 101 -1.37 5.96 -3.79
N HIS A 102 -1.14 4.63 -3.79
CA HIS A 102 -0.34 3.99 -4.84
C HIS A 102 -1.04 4.06 -6.20
N LEU A 103 -2.35 3.86 -6.24
CA LEU A 103 -3.13 3.99 -7.46
C LEU A 103 -3.09 5.41 -8.00
N PHE A 104 -3.26 6.42 -7.14
CA PHE A 104 -3.14 7.82 -7.51
C PHE A 104 -1.77 8.11 -8.10
N LYS A 105 -0.71 7.65 -7.44
CA LYS A 105 0.65 7.81 -7.93
C LYS A 105 0.87 7.18 -9.30
N LEU A 106 0.31 6.00 -9.56
CA LEU A 106 0.39 5.36 -10.87
C LEU A 106 -0.35 6.15 -11.95
N CYS A 107 -1.50 6.76 -11.62
CA CYS A 107 -2.20 7.65 -12.53
C CYS A 107 -1.37 8.91 -12.85
N ASP A 108 -0.72 9.48 -11.84
CA ASP A 108 0.17 10.65 -12.04
C ASP A 108 1.37 10.29 -12.92
N ILE A 109 1.98 9.12 -12.71
CA ILE A 109 3.05 8.61 -13.57
C ILE A 109 2.57 8.43 -15.01
N ALA A 110 1.36 7.88 -15.23
CA ALA A 110 0.79 7.73 -16.55
C ALA A 110 0.68 9.08 -17.27
N LYS A 111 0.24 10.12 -16.57
CA LYS A 111 0.20 11.49 -17.09
C LYS A 111 1.59 12.03 -17.43
N GLU A 112 2.57 11.85 -16.55
CA GLU A 112 3.95 12.30 -16.76
C GLU A 112 4.58 11.61 -17.98
N TYR A 113 4.29 10.32 -18.19
CA TYR A 113 4.73 9.59 -19.39
C TYR A 113 3.94 9.98 -20.66
N GLY A 114 2.81 10.67 -20.52
CA GLY A 114 1.91 11.01 -21.65
C GLY A 114 1.20 9.77 -22.21
N VAL A 115 0.76 8.87 -21.35
CA VAL A 115 -0.05 7.70 -21.70
C VAL A 115 -1.51 8.00 -21.37
N ASP A 116 -2.22 8.65 -22.30
CA ASP A 116 -3.60 9.09 -22.10
C ASP A 116 -4.60 7.91 -22.04
N ASN A 117 -4.24 6.78 -22.66
CA ASN A 117 -5.07 5.57 -22.67
C ASN A 117 -4.80 4.70 -21.44
N THR A 118 -5.08 5.25 -20.26
CA THR A 118 -4.95 4.59 -18.98
C THR A 118 -6.33 4.27 -18.41
N PHE A 119 -6.54 3.04 -17.98
CA PHE A 119 -7.82 2.53 -17.49
C PHE A 119 -7.67 1.90 -16.11
N VAL A 120 -8.67 2.12 -15.24
CA VAL A 120 -8.70 1.57 -13.88
C VAL A 120 -9.88 0.63 -13.73
N HIS A 121 -9.60 -0.60 -13.33
CA HIS A 121 -10.57 -1.62 -12.96
C HIS A 121 -10.65 -1.68 -11.43
N CYS A 122 -11.70 -1.07 -10.89
CA CYS A 122 -11.90 -0.90 -9.46
C CYS A 122 -12.51 -2.15 -8.83
N PHE A 123 -11.78 -2.79 -7.93
CA PHE A 123 -12.36 -3.81 -7.05
C PHE A 123 -12.78 -3.14 -5.75
N MET A 124 -14.10 -3.18 -5.45
CA MET A 124 -14.61 -2.53 -4.25
C MET A 124 -14.36 -3.39 -3.02
N ASP A 125 -13.89 -2.76 -1.96
CA ASP A 125 -13.54 -3.41 -0.70
C ASP A 125 -14.78 -3.80 0.12
N GLY A 126 -14.94 -3.28 1.30
CA GLY A 126 -16.02 -3.58 2.22
C GLY A 126 -15.70 -4.70 3.21
N ARG A 127 -14.42 -5.15 3.24
CA ARG A 127 -13.89 -6.07 4.25
C ARG A 127 -12.80 -5.41 5.10
N ASP A 128 -11.84 -4.76 4.45
CA ASP A 128 -10.74 -4.06 5.11
C ASP A 128 -11.11 -2.58 5.36
N THR A 129 -12.24 -2.15 4.81
CA THR A 129 -12.89 -0.85 4.99
C THR A 129 -14.39 -1.01 5.22
N ASP A 130 -15.08 0.07 5.61
CA ASP A 130 -16.54 0.05 5.79
C ASP A 130 -17.25 -0.43 4.51
N PRO A 131 -18.21 -1.36 4.61
CA PRO A 131 -18.92 -1.91 3.45
C PRO A 131 -19.66 -0.88 2.58
N LYS A 132 -19.97 0.29 3.14
CA LYS A 132 -20.69 1.36 2.43
C LYS A 132 -19.78 2.47 1.92
N SER A 133 -18.45 2.38 2.13
CA SER A 133 -17.48 3.41 1.75
C SER A 133 -17.16 3.48 0.25
N GLY A 134 -17.51 2.45 -0.51
CA GLY A 134 -17.11 2.29 -1.91
C GLY A 134 -17.47 3.48 -2.83
N LYS A 135 -18.66 4.08 -2.65
CA LYS A 135 -19.05 5.28 -3.41
C LYS A 135 -18.04 6.40 -3.23
N GLY A 136 -17.66 6.70 -2.00
CA GLY A 136 -16.70 7.77 -1.70
C GLY A 136 -15.32 7.53 -2.30
N PHE A 137 -14.86 6.28 -2.39
CA PHE A 137 -13.60 5.95 -3.07
C PHE A 137 -13.68 6.17 -4.58
N ILE A 138 -14.80 5.82 -5.21
CA ILE A 138 -15.00 6.07 -6.64
C ILE A 138 -15.06 7.57 -6.95
N GLU A 139 -15.74 8.36 -6.11
CA GLU A 139 -15.78 9.82 -6.25
C GLU A 139 -14.38 10.44 -6.13
N GLN A 140 -13.58 10.00 -5.15
CA GLN A 140 -12.20 10.47 -5.00
C GLN A 140 -11.31 10.08 -6.19
N LEU A 141 -11.42 8.85 -6.68
CA LEU A 141 -10.66 8.40 -7.85
C LEU A 141 -11.06 9.20 -9.10
N THR A 142 -12.35 9.44 -9.30
CA THR A 142 -12.85 10.23 -10.43
C THR A 142 -12.25 11.63 -10.41
N ALA A 143 -12.34 12.30 -9.26
CA ALA A 143 -11.77 13.64 -9.09
C ALA A 143 -10.25 13.68 -9.27
N HIS A 144 -9.53 12.60 -8.92
CA HIS A 144 -8.08 12.50 -9.15
C HIS A 144 -7.78 12.31 -10.65
N CYS A 145 -8.51 11.42 -11.33
CA CYS A 145 -8.33 11.16 -12.76
C CYS A 145 -8.61 12.40 -13.63
N GLU A 146 -9.54 13.28 -13.23
CA GLU A 146 -9.78 14.56 -13.92
C GLU A 146 -8.54 15.48 -13.93
N LYS A 147 -7.70 15.39 -12.93
CA LYS A 147 -6.48 16.19 -12.77
C LYS A 147 -5.22 15.47 -13.25
N SER A 148 -5.30 14.16 -13.37
CA SER A 148 -4.17 13.28 -13.71
C SER A 148 -4.45 12.52 -15.01
N ALA A 149 -4.15 11.22 -15.06
CA ALA A 149 -4.55 10.32 -16.13
C ALA A 149 -5.42 9.20 -15.55
N GLY A 150 -6.13 8.53 -16.42
CA GLY A 150 -6.94 7.37 -16.05
C GLY A 150 -8.43 7.59 -16.27
N LYS A 151 -9.09 6.51 -16.58
CA LYS A 151 -10.56 6.43 -16.74
C LYS A 151 -11.04 5.17 -16.02
N ILE A 152 -12.08 5.27 -15.23
CA ILE A 152 -12.70 4.09 -14.62
C ILE A 152 -13.31 3.25 -15.72
N ALA A 153 -12.82 2.03 -15.91
CA ALA A 153 -13.27 1.11 -16.96
C ALA A 153 -14.26 0.08 -16.43
N SER A 154 -14.10 -0.36 -15.18
CA SER A 154 -15.05 -1.28 -14.54
C SER A 154 -15.04 -1.12 -13.04
N ILE A 155 -16.17 -1.47 -12.42
CA ILE A 155 -16.35 -1.50 -10.97
C ILE A 155 -16.97 -2.86 -10.63
N VAL A 156 -16.30 -3.61 -9.74
CA VAL A 156 -16.77 -4.92 -9.29
C VAL A 156 -16.49 -5.10 -7.80
N GLY A 157 -17.40 -5.73 -7.07
CA GLY A 157 -17.18 -6.05 -5.67
C GLY A 157 -16.14 -7.14 -5.48
N ARG A 158 -15.33 -7.06 -4.41
CA ARG A 158 -14.31 -8.08 -4.11
C ARG A 158 -14.91 -9.47 -3.88
N PHE A 159 -16.19 -9.55 -3.55
CA PHE A 159 -16.89 -10.82 -3.43
C PHE A 159 -16.76 -11.67 -4.71
N TYR A 160 -16.80 -11.04 -5.87
CA TYR A 160 -16.58 -11.68 -7.16
C TYR A 160 -15.14 -11.57 -7.65
N ALA A 161 -14.59 -10.36 -7.63
CA ALA A 161 -13.24 -10.10 -8.18
C ALA A 161 -12.12 -10.83 -7.44
N MET A 162 -12.31 -11.14 -6.14
CA MET A 162 -11.35 -11.85 -5.29
C MET A 162 -11.99 -13.10 -4.68
N ASP A 163 -12.80 -13.80 -5.49
CA ASP A 163 -13.54 -14.98 -5.02
C ASP A 163 -12.57 -16.09 -4.55
N ARG A 164 -12.91 -16.69 -3.41
CA ARG A 164 -12.15 -17.78 -2.79
C ARG A 164 -12.94 -19.09 -2.71
N ASP A 165 -14.18 -19.07 -3.15
CA ASP A 165 -15.13 -20.19 -3.08
C ASP A 165 -15.38 -20.85 -4.44
N LYS A 166 -14.54 -20.53 -5.43
CA LYS A 166 -14.59 -21.08 -6.80
C LYS A 166 -15.93 -20.83 -7.54
N ARG A 167 -16.50 -19.63 -7.35
CA ARG A 167 -17.72 -19.18 -8.04
C ARG A 167 -17.38 -18.66 -9.45
N TRP A 168 -16.78 -19.49 -10.26
CA TRP A 168 -16.29 -19.09 -11.59
C TRP A 168 -17.25 -19.40 -12.73
N GLU A 169 -18.42 -19.98 -12.42
CA GLU A 169 -19.50 -20.31 -13.34
C GLU A 169 -20.67 -19.35 -13.20
#